data_387a32f4f08e454f42468407cc785251
#
_entry.id   387a32f4f08e454f42468407cc785251
#
_cell.length_a   1.000
_cell.length_b   1.000
_cell.length_c   1.000
_cell.angle_alpha   90.00
_cell.angle_beta   90.00
_cell.angle_gamma   90.00
#
_symmetry.space_group_name_H-M   'P 1'
#
loop_
_entity.id
_entity.type
_entity.pdbx_description
1 polymer ?
#
loop_
_entity_poly.entity_id
_entity_poly.type
_entity_poly.pdbx_seq_one_letter_code
_entity_poly.pdbx_strand_id
1 'polypeptide(L)'
;MIEHYIRGFEEELREIRHQIHENPELGLQEFKTSALVAEKLRQWGYEVEQGLATTGVVATLKVGDGEKSIGLRADMDALPIYENGGKPWASKHPGLMHACGHDGHTTILLGAARYFAETRRFNGTLRLIFQPAEEMINGGEIMVKEGLFDRFPCDVIFGMHNMPGLPVGKFFFQPGALMASMDQFHITVRGCGGHGAIPHKAIDPVLVAAHITTALQSIVSRNVDPLEAAVITVGSIVAGEAANVIPDSAEMKISVRSLSRDTRQLLLTRIPALAQAQAASFGATAEVTHVNGTPVLVNDEEMARFAWQVACKTFGEDRAEFGIKPLMGSEDFSFMLEAQPKGGFLLFGNGDVGEGSCMVHNPGYDFNDASLVPASSYWGALVEAWLQ
;
A
#
# COMPACT_ATOMS: atom_id res chain seq x y z
N MET A 1 -23.02 -2.25 20.23
CA MET A 1 -23.77 -0.96 20.09
C MET A 1 -23.37 -0.27 18.77
N ILE A 2 -22.12 -0.02 18.50
CA ILE A 2 -21.62 0.61 17.25
C ILE A 2 -22.05 -0.20 16.01
N GLU A 3 -21.75 -1.51 15.98
CA GLU A 3 -22.11 -2.38 14.85
C GLU A 3 -23.61 -2.38 14.55
N HIS A 4 -24.45 -2.39 15.57
CA HIS A 4 -25.91 -2.31 15.39
C HIS A 4 -26.36 -0.97 14.77
N TYR A 5 -25.67 0.13 15.13
CA TYR A 5 -25.95 1.46 14.58
C TYR A 5 -25.58 1.53 13.09
N ILE A 6 -24.34 1.11 12.76
CA ILE A 6 -23.83 1.13 11.38
C ILE A 6 -24.61 0.18 10.48
N ARG A 7 -25.07 -0.97 11.01
CA ARG A 7 -25.95 -1.90 10.29
C ARG A 7 -27.27 -1.25 9.86
N GLY A 8 -27.71 -0.20 10.54
CA GLY A 8 -28.92 0.56 10.16
C GLY A 8 -28.81 1.27 8.81
N PHE A 9 -27.61 1.47 8.28
CA PHE A 9 -27.35 2.06 6.96
C PHE A 9 -26.40 1.20 6.08
N GLU A 10 -26.32 -0.09 6.34
CA GLU A 10 -25.48 -1.05 5.60
C GLU A 10 -25.77 -1.04 4.09
N GLU A 11 -27.06 -0.91 3.69
CA GLU A 11 -27.43 -0.85 2.28
C GLU A 11 -26.86 0.37 1.57
N GLU A 12 -26.88 1.54 2.21
CA GLU A 12 -26.23 2.74 1.65
C GLU A 12 -24.72 2.54 1.50
N LEU A 13 -24.04 1.89 2.45
CA LEU A 13 -22.62 1.58 2.33
C LEU A 13 -22.35 0.66 1.14
N ARG A 14 -23.19 -0.36 0.94
CA ARG A 14 -23.11 -1.27 -0.21
C ARG A 14 -23.29 -0.52 -1.53
N GLU A 15 -24.28 0.36 -1.60
CA GLU A 15 -24.51 1.19 -2.79
C GLU A 15 -23.30 2.11 -3.10
N ILE A 16 -22.69 2.74 -2.07
CA ILE A 16 -21.50 3.58 -2.24
C ILE A 16 -20.34 2.74 -2.78
N ARG A 17 -20.05 1.56 -2.18
CA ARG A 17 -18.99 0.67 -2.62
C ARG A 17 -19.20 0.22 -4.07
N HIS A 18 -20.42 -0.20 -4.42
CA HIS A 18 -20.75 -0.61 -5.78
C HIS A 18 -20.59 0.56 -6.78
N GLN A 19 -21.02 1.77 -6.41
CA GLN A 19 -20.85 2.96 -7.24
C GLN A 19 -19.38 3.27 -7.53
N ILE A 20 -18.51 3.14 -6.51
CA ILE A 20 -17.05 3.33 -6.67
C ILE A 20 -16.49 2.22 -7.54
N HIS A 21 -16.83 0.95 -7.28
CA HIS A 21 -16.37 -0.21 -8.03
C HIS A 21 -16.73 -0.16 -9.52
N GLU A 22 -17.93 0.30 -9.84
CA GLU A 22 -18.40 0.50 -11.22
C GLU A 22 -17.61 1.60 -11.98
N ASN A 23 -16.98 2.52 -11.26
CA ASN A 23 -16.30 3.69 -11.82
C ASN A 23 -14.85 3.80 -11.31
N PRO A 24 -14.01 2.76 -11.53
CA PRO A 24 -12.63 2.76 -11.06
C PRO A 24 -11.81 3.84 -11.78
N GLU A 25 -10.95 4.50 -11.01
CA GLU A 25 -10.06 5.56 -11.48
C GLU A 25 -8.62 5.27 -11.06
N LEU A 26 -7.65 5.50 -11.94
CA LEU A 26 -6.24 5.28 -11.64
C LEU A 26 -5.68 6.38 -10.72
N GLY A 27 -4.54 6.09 -10.11
CA GLY A 27 -3.85 7.01 -9.22
C GLY A 27 -3.64 8.40 -9.79
N LEU A 28 -3.94 9.43 -8.99
CA LEU A 28 -3.99 10.86 -9.31
C LEU A 28 -5.09 11.25 -10.32
N GLN A 29 -6.00 10.34 -10.65
CA GLN A 29 -7.14 10.55 -11.55
C GLN A 29 -8.48 10.22 -10.88
N GLU A 30 -8.51 10.01 -9.57
CA GLU A 30 -9.68 9.61 -8.77
C GLU A 30 -10.66 10.79 -8.57
N PHE A 31 -10.95 11.55 -9.62
CA PHE A 31 -11.75 12.78 -9.52
C PHE A 31 -13.20 12.52 -9.10
N LYS A 32 -13.83 11.46 -9.61
CA LYS A 32 -15.22 11.12 -9.26
C LYS A 32 -15.31 10.57 -7.83
N THR A 33 -14.37 9.69 -7.47
CA THR A 33 -14.27 9.10 -6.13
C THR A 33 -14.00 10.20 -5.11
N SER A 34 -13.03 11.08 -5.35
CA SER A 34 -12.74 12.25 -4.52
C SER A 34 -13.95 13.18 -4.35
N ALA A 35 -14.66 13.46 -5.44
CA ALA A 35 -15.86 14.31 -5.39
C ALA A 35 -16.98 13.67 -4.57
N LEU A 36 -17.25 12.37 -4.76
CA LEU A 36 -18.24 11.61 -3.99
C LEU A 36 -17.93 11.64 -2.49
N VAL A 37 -16.68 11.33 -2.12
CA VAL A 37 -16.20 11.36 -0.74
C VAL A 37 -16.37 12.74 -0.13
N ALA A 38 -15.89 13.78 -0.80
CA ALA A 38 -15.97 15.15 -0.31
C ALA A 38 -17.42 15.64 -0.17
N GLU A 39 -18.31 15.27 -1.09
CA GLU A 39 -19.74 15.61 -1.04
C GLU A 39 -20.39 14.97 0.19
N LYS A 40 -20.22 13.66 0.40
CA LYS A 40 -20.78 12.94 1.55
C LYS A 40 -20.31 13.53 2.88
N LEU A 41 -19.00 13.80 3.00
CA LEU A 41 -18.42 14.36 4.22
C LEU A 41 -18.94 15.77 4.53
N ARG A 42 -19.10 16.65 3.50
CA ARG A 42 -19.70 17.98 3.68
C ARG A 42 -21.17 17.89 4.09
N GLN A 43 -21.94 16.97 3.49
CA GLN A 43 -23.35 16.72 3.88
C GLN A 43 -23.47 16.29 5.35
N TRP A 44 -22.48 15.57 5.87
CA TRP A 44 -22.43 15.11 7.27
C TRP A 44 -21.77 16.15 8.21
N GLY A 45 -21.40 17.33 7.70
CA GLY A 45 -20.92 18.45 8.52
C GLY A 45 -19.46 18.39 8.92
N TYR A 46 -18.61 17.70 8.12
CA TYR A 46 -17.17 17.78 8.24
C TYR A 46 -16.62 19.04 7.55
N GLU A 47 -15.53 19.59 8.09
CA GLU A 47 -14.68 20.50 7.35
C GLU A 47 -13.85 19.69 6.36
N VAL A 48 -13.97 19.98 5.06
CA VAL A 48 -13.38 19.15 3.99
C VAL A 48 -12.45 19.97 3.13
N GLU A 49 -11.21 19.52 3.03
CA GLU A 49 -10.21 20.03 2.09
C GLU A 49 -9.87 18.96 1.04
N GLN A 50 -9.71 19.39 -0.21
CA GLN A 50 -9.37 18.55 -1.37
C GLN A 50 -8.11 19.07 -2.04
N GLY A 51 -7.42 18.20 -2.77
CA GLY A 51 -6.34 18.59 -3.67
C GLY A 51 -4.94 18.22 -3.19
N LEU A 52 -4.76 17.66 -1.97
CA LEU A 52 -3.48 17.05 -1.63
C LEU A 52 -3.24 15.83 -2.54
N ALA A 53 -2.05 15.73 -3.10
CA ALA A 53 -1.74 14.74 -4.14
C ALA A 53 -2.84 14.73 -5.24
N THR A 54 -3.26 15.91 -5.69
CA THR A 54 -4.25 16.15 -6.77
C THR A 54 -5.68 15.79 -6.38
N THR A 55 -5.99 14.57 -5.96
CA THR A 55 -7.34 14.05 -5.73
C THR A 55 -7.61 13.68 -4.27
N GLY A 56 -6.61 13.76 -3.39
CA GLY A 56 -6.75 13.44 -1.97
C GLY A 56 -7.75 14.34 -1.25
N VAL A 57 -8.43 13.77 -0.27
CA VAL A 57 -9.42 14.46 0.57
C VAL A 57 -9.04 14.31 2.03
N VAL A 58 -9.01 15.42 2.75
CA VAL A 58 -8.88 15.41 4.22
C VAL A 58 -10.10 16.06 4.85
N ALA A 59 -10.73 15.32 5.76
CA ALA A 59 -11.90 15.82 6.47
C ALA A 59 -11.64 15.89 7.98
N THR A 60 -12.12 16.95 8.61
CA THR A 60 -11.96 17.20 10.04
C THR A 60 -13.31 17.31 10.72
N LEU A 61 -13.45 16.61 11.85
CA LEU A 61 -14.57 16.75 12.75
C LEU A 61 -14.04 16.95 14.17
N LYS A 62 -14.38 18.07 14.78
CA LYS A 62 -14.07 18.38 16.18
C LYS A 62 -15.34 18.29 17.02
N VAL A 63 -15.25 17.60 18.15
CA VAL A 63 -16.33 17.46 19.13
C VAL A 63 -15.78 17.77 20.51
N GLY A 64 -16.48 18.63 21.27
CA GLY A 64 -16.08 19.03 22.62
C GLY A 64 -14.81 19.89 22.63
N ASP A 65 -14.11 19.85 23.76
CA ASP A 65 -12.93 20.64 24.09
C ASP A 65 -11.64 19.81 24.26
N GLY A 66 -11.72 18.48 24.01
CA GLY A 66 -10.58 17.59 24.10
C GLY A 66 -9.44 18.00 23.15
N GLU A 67 -8.21 17.85 23.63
CA GLU A 67 -7.00 18.22 22.90
C GLU A 67 -6.46 17.09 22.01
N LYS A 68 -6.82 15.82 22.31
CA LYS A 68 -6.36 14.67 21.55
C LYS A 68 -6.90 14.64 20.12
N SER A 69 -6.12 14.06 19.24
CA SER A 69 -6.47 13.90 17.83
C SER A 69 -6.11 12.51 17.30
N ILE A 70 -6.86 12.05 16.30
CA ILE A 70 -6.62 10.78 15.60
C ILE A 70 -6.83 10.96 14.11
N GLY A 71 -5.93 10.40 13.30
CA GLY A 71 -6.06 10.26 11.86
C GLY A 71 -6.45 8.83 11.48
N LEU A 72 -7.40 8.69 10.56
CA LEU A 72 -7.75 7.43 9.91
C LEU A 72 -7.57 7.58 8.40
N ARG A 73 -6.90 6.60 7.77
CA ARG A 73 -6.62 6.61 6.32
C ARG A 73 -7.35 5.49 5.59
N ALA A 74 -7.86 5.81 4.42
CA ALA A 74 -8.23 4.87 3.37
C ALA A 74 -7.64 5.32 2.03
N ASP A 75 -7.25 4.38 1.21
CA ASP A 75 -6.85 4.57 -0.19
C ASP A 75 -8.07 4.62 -1.12
N MET A 76 -7.91 5.16 -2.36
CA MET A 76 -9.01 5.39 -3.28
C MET A 76 -8.78 4.87 -4.71
N ASP A 77 -7.55 4.58 -5.10
CA ASP A 77 -7.18 4.28 -6.48
C ASP A 77 -7.51 2.85 -6.92
N ALA A 78 -7.60 2.68 -8.23
CA ALA A 78 -7.84 1.41 -8.91
C ALA A 78 -6.63 0.99 -9.75
N LEU A 79 -6.70 -0.20 -10.33
CA LEU A 79 -5.64 -0.84 -11.10
C LEU A 79 -5.99 -0.98 -12.59
N PRO A 80 -4.99 -0.98 -13.50
CA PRO A 80 -5.17 -1.22 -14.92
C PRO A 80 -5.35 -2.74 -15.21
N ILE A 81 -6.47 -3.31 -14.73
CA ILE A 81 -6.81 -4.73 -14.86
C ILE A 81 -8.16 -4.87 -15.54
N TYR A 82 -8.28 -5.87 -16.46
CA TYR A 82 -9.56 -6.27 -17.04
C TYR A 82 -10.30 -7.16 -16.05
N GLU A 83 -11.43 -6.66 -15.54
CA GLU A 83 -12.28 -7.42 -14.63
C GLU A 83 -13.00 -8.56 -15.34
N ASN A 84 -13.09 -9.73 -14.70
CA ASN A 84 -13.82 -10.90 -15.21
C ASN A 84 -14.76 -11.55 -14.17
N GLY A 85 -15.00 -10.90 -13.04
CA GLY A 85 -15.80 -11.44 -11.94
C GLY A 85 -17.29 -11.65 -12.21
N GLY A 86 -17.85 -11.02 -13.27
CA GLY A 86 -19.25 -11.18 -13.68
C GLY A 86 -20.29 -10.67 -12.69
N LYS A 87 -19.92 -9.74 -11.81
CA LYS A 87 -20.79 -9.14 -10.79
C LYS A 87 -21.71 -8.08 -11.39
N PRO A 88 -22.92 -7.84 -10.82
CA PRO A 88 -23.81 -6.78 -11.30
C PRO A 88 -23.21 -5.37 -11.25
N TRP A 89 -22.29 -5.16 -10.32
CA TRP A 89 -21.55 -3.90 -10.11
C TRP A 89 -20.15 -3.90 -10.71
N ALA A 90 -19.86 -4.81 -11.64
CA ALA A 90 -18.57 -4.85 -12.32
C ALA A 90 -18.21 -3.51 -12.96
N SER A 91 -16.91 -3.25 -13.11
CA SER A 91 -16.39 -2.03 -13.72
C SER A 91 -17.05 -1.72 -15.06
N LYS A 92 -17.49 -0.47 -15.23
CA LYS A 92 -18.01 0.07 -16.50
C LYS A 92 -16.92 0.62 -17.42
N HIS A 93 -15.66 0.52 -16.98
CA HIS A 93 -14.48 1.02 -17.69
C HIS A 93 -13.54 -0.14 -18.04
N PRO A 94 -13.64 -0.73 -19.24
CA PRO A 94 -12.81 -1.87 -19.64
C PRO A 94 -11.31 -1.59 -19.44
N GLY A 95 -10.60 -2.50 -18.76
CA GLY A 95 -9.18 -2.35 -18.47
C GLY A 95 -8.88 -1.62 -17.17
N LEU A 96 -9.90 -1.21 -16.41
CA LEU A 96 -9.76 -0.63 -15.06
C LEU A 96 -10.62 -1.41 -14.06
N MET A 97 -10.10 -1.65 -12.86
CA MET A 97 -10.79 -2.43 -11.83
C MET A 97 -10.28 -2.07 -10.42
N HIS A 98 -11.18 -1.99 -9.45
CA HIS A 98 -10.80 -2.04 -8.04
C HIS A 98 -10.42 -3.48 -7.64
N ALA A 99 -9.20 -3.88 -7.97
CA ALA A 99 -8.70 -5.24 -7.71
C ALA A 99 -7.91 -5.37 -6.40
N CYS A 100 -7.85 -4.31 -5.58
CA CYS A 100 -7.21 -4.32 -4.26
C CYS A 100 -8.18 -4.04 -3.10
N GLY A 101 -9.41 -3.59 -3.40
CA GLY A 101 -10.45 -3.35 -2.40
C GLY A 101 -10.50 -1.92 -1.86
N HIS A 102 -9.87 -0.96 -2.55
CA HIS A 102 -9.86 0.44 -2.13
C HIS A 102 -11.26 1.10 -2.20
N ASP A 103 -12.17 0.58 -3.04
CA ASP A 103 -13.59 0.89 -3.02
C ASP A 103 -14.24 0.52 -1.67
N GLY A 104 -13.88 -0.64 -1.11
CA GLY A 104 -14.26 -1.09 0.22
C GLY A 104 -13.64 -0.25 1.33
N HIS A 105 -12.33 0.02 1.26
CA HIS A 105 -11.61 0.83 2.27
C HIS A 105 -12.20 2.25 2.37
N THR A 106 -12.39 2.92 1.23
CA THR A 106 -13.06 4.22 1.14
C THR A 106 -14.45 4.18 1.76
N THR A 107 -15.23 3.16 1.44
CA THR A 107 -16.59 3.00 1.97
C THR A 107 -16.62 2.72 3.46
N ILE A 108 -15.70 1.90 3.98
CA ILE A 108 -15.54 1.65 5.42
C ILE A 108 -15.27 2.94 6.17
N LEU A 109 -14.38 3.78 5.65
CA LEU A 109 -14.04 5.05 6.30
C LEU A 109 -15.23 6.04 6.24
N LEU A 110 -16.00 6.04 5.14
CA LEU A 110 -17.25 6.80 5.05
C LEU A 110 -18.31 6.27 6.04
N GLY A 111 -18.39 4.96 6.28
CA GLY A 111 -19.27 4.36 7.27
C GLY A 111 -18.98 4.84 8.69
N ALA A 112 -17.71 4.88 9.07
CA ALA A 112 -17.26 5.47 10.34
C ALA A 112 -17.53 6.98 10.39
N ALA A 113 -17.30 7.68 9.28
CA ALA A 113 -17.57 9.12 9.18
C ALA A 113 -19.03 9.45 9.47
N ARG A 114 -19.97 8.73 8.85
CA ARG A 114 -21.41 8.90 9.10
C ARG A 114 -21.77 8.62 10.55
N TYR A 115 -21.24 7.53 11.13
CA TYR A 115 -21.44 7.20 12.53
C TYR A 115 -21.07 8.36 13.46
N PHE A 116 -19.88 8.98 13.27
CA PHE A 116 -19.46 10.09 14.11
C PHE A 116 -20.18 11.39 13.83
N ALA A 117 -20.58 11.64 12.60
CA ALA A 117 -21.41 12.80 12.26
C ALA A 117 -22.75 12.80 13.02
N GLU A 118 -23.38 11.63 13.11
CA GLU A 118 -24.69 11.47 13.73
C GLU A 118 -24.62 11.33 15.26
N THR A 119 -23.60 10.63 15.79
CA THR A 119 -23.53 10.30 17.23
C THR A 119 -22.71 11.25 18.07
N ARG A 120 -21.67 11.88 17.47
CA ARG A 120 -20.72 12.77 18.17
C ARG A 120 -20.09 12.14 19.43
N ARG A 121 -19.89 10.81 19.45
CA ARG A 121 -19.48 10.04 20.63
C ARG A 121 -17.96 10.03 20.82
N PHE A 122 -17.36 11.20 20.89
CA PHE A 122 -15.95 11.37 21.25
C PHE A 122 -15.69 12.81 21.73
N ASN A 123 -14.51 13.04 22.33
CA ASN A 123 -14.09 14.38 22.76
C ASN A 123 -12.67 14.67 22.25
N GLY A 124 -12.56 15.46 21.17
CA GLY A 124 -11.28 15.75 20.50
C GLY A 124 -11.43 16.02 19.02
N THR A 125 -10.39 15.70 18.25
CA THR A 125 -10.34 15.95 16.80
C THR A 125 -10.16 14.65 16.03
N LEU A 126 -11.10 14.33 15.14
CA LEU A 126 -11.02 13.24 14.17
C LEU A 126 -10.62 13.80 12.81
N ARG A 127 -9.61 13.20 12.19
CA ARG A 127 -9.20 13.47 10.81
C ARG A 127 -9.37 12.23 9.96
N LEU A 128 -10.05 12.37 8.84
CA LEU A 128 -10.26 11.31 7.87
C LEU A 128 -9.45 11.66 6.62
N ILE A 129 -8.57 10.77 6.22
CA ILE A 129 -7.61 10.95 5.14
C ILE A 129 -7.96 9.94 4.05
N PHE A 130 -8.47 10.43 2.93
CA PHE A 130 -8.73 9.63 1.74
C PHE A 130 -7.58 9.88 0.76
N GLN A 131 -6.72 8.88 0.65
CA GLN A 131 -5.45 8.96 -0.05
C GLN A 131 -5.57 8.45 -1.47
N PRO A 132 -5.08 9.19 -2.48
CA PRO A 132 -4.97 8.70 -3.86
C PRO A 132 -3.70 7.89 -4.10
N ALA A 133 -3.63 7.18 -5.22
CA ALA A 133 -2.44 6.68 -5.86
C ALA A 133 -1.52 5.80 -4.98
N GLU A 134 -2.08 4.88 -4.21
CA GLU A 134 -1.31 3.92 -3.41
C GLU A 134 -0.51 2.96 -4.31
N GLU A 135 -1.15 2.41 -5.36
CA GLU A 135 -0.68 1.26 -6.14
C GLU A 135 0.57 1.54 -7.01
N MET A 136 0.72 2.74 -7.54
CA MET A 136 1.70 2.99 -8.60
C MET A 136 2.64 4.18 -8.36
N ILE A 137 2.24 5.15 -7.52
CA ILE A 137 2.86 6.49 -7.54
C ILE A 137 3.26 6.96 -6.14
N ASN A 138 2.96 6.21 -5.06
CA ASN A 138 3.18 6.61 -3.67
C ASN A 138 2.45 7.93 -3.33
N GLY A 139 1.12 7.96 -3.50
CA GLY A 139 0.29 9.12 -3.16
C GLY A 139 0.40 9.55 -1.70
N GLY A 140 0.66 8.59 -0.80
CA GLY A 140 0.95 8.85 0.61
C GLY A 140 2.21 9.71 0.80
N GLU A 141 3.29 9.43 0.05
CA GLU A 141 4.50 10.25 0.06
C GLU A 141 4.22 11.68 -0.42
N ILE A 142 3.43 11.81 -1.51
CA ILE A 142 3.08 13.12 -2.08
C ILE A 142 2.27 13.92 -1.06
N MET A 143 1.25 13.33 -0.44
CA MET A 143 0.46 14.01 0.60
C MET A 143 1.31 14.50 1.77
N VAL A 144 2.26 13.68 2.23
CA VAL A 144 3.20 14.05 3.31
C VAL A 144 4.08 15.22 2.87
N LYS A 145 4.67 15.18 1.67
CA LYS A 145 5.51 16.25 1.11
C LYS A 145 4.74 17.56 0.91
N GLU A 146 3.44 17.48 0.63
CA GLU A 146 2.55 18.65 0.50
C GLU A 146 2.05 19.19 1.86
N GLY A 147 2.57 18.65 2.97
CA GLY A 147 2.32 19.15 4.32
C GLY A 147 1.08 18.56 4.99
N LEU A 148 0.74 17.31 4.74
CA LEU A 148 -0.41 16.65 5.36
C LEU A 148 -0.44 16.85 6.87
N PHE A 149 0.64 16.53 7.58
CA PHE A 149 0.69 16.63 9.04
C PHE A 149 0.98 18.03 9.57
N ASP A 150 1.52 18.94 8.75
CA ASP A 150 1.67 20.36 9.11
C ASP A 150 0.31 21.06 9.12
N ARG A 151 -0.56 20.70 8.18
CA ARG A 151 -1.90 21.27 8.01
C ARG A 151 -2.97 20.55 8.84
N PHE A 152 -2.83 19.25 8.99
CA PHE A 152 -3.77 18.38 9.68
C PHE A 152 -3.06 17.50 10.73
N PRO A 153 -2.46 18.12 11.76
CA PRO A 153 -1.76 17.36 12.79
C PRO A 153 -2.69 16.37 13.50
N CYS A 154 -2.15 15.21 13.83
CA CYS A 154 -2.81 14.19 14.66
C CYS A 154 -1.80 13.54 15.60
N ASP A 155 -2.24 13.13 16.79
CA ASP A 155 -1.38 12.49 17.78
C ASP A 155 -1.06 11.05 17.39
N VAL A 156 -2.01 10.39 16.72
CA VAL A 156 -1.89 9.02 16.22
C VAL A 156 -2.56 8.88 14.86
N ILE A 157 -2.05 7.94 14.03
CA ILE A 157 -2.64 7.65 12.72
C ILE A 157 -2.80 6.15 12.52
N PHE A 158 -3.91 5.74 11.91
CA PHE A 158 -4.17 4.34 11.59
C PHE A 158 -4.68 4.15 10.16
N GLY A 159 -4.30 3.02 9.57
CA GLY A 159 -4.83 2.50 8.30
C GLY A 159 -5.21 1.03 8.44
N MET A 160 -6.02 0.51 7.51
CA MET A 160 -6.31 -0.91 7.42
C MET A 160 -6.46 -1.36 5.98
N HIS A 161 -6.19 -2.65 5.75
CA HIS A 161 -6.35 -3.27 4.44
C HIS A 161 -7.12 -4.58 4.54
N ASN A 162 -7.99 -4.83 3.58
CA ASN A 162 -8.66 -6.11 3.44
C ASN A 162 -7.67 -7.23 3.06
N MET A 163 -7.92 -8.45 3.51
CA MET A 163 -7.07 -9.57 3.15
C MET A 163 -7.93 -10.80 2.79
N PRO A 164 -7.98 -11.17 1.48
CA PRO A 164 -8.51 -12.45 1.06
C PRO A 164 -7.76 -13.63 1.72
N GLY A 165 -8.46 -14.73 1.97
CA GLY A 165 -7.93 -15.87 2.71
C GLY A 165 -8.05 -15.75 4.23
N LEU A 166 -8.52 -14.60 4.74
CA LEU A 166 -8.83 -14.40 6.14
C LEU A 166 -10.34 -14.24 6.37
N PRO A 167 -10.90 -14.80 7.47
CA PRO A 167 -12.34 -14.77 7.73
C PRO A 167 -12.90 -13.37 7.92
N VAL A 168 -14.08 -13.11 7.33
CA VAL A 168 -14.83 -11.86 7.52
C VAL A 168 -15.05 -11.55 8.99
N GLY A 169 -14.90 -10.29 9.38
CA GLY A 169 -15.10 -9.82 10.74
C GLY A 169 -14.00 -10.18 11.72
N LYS A 170 -12.86 -10.71 11.25
CA LYS A 170 -11.63 -10.85 12.03
C LYS A 170 -10.63 -9.76 11.68
N PHE A 171 -9.83 -9.37 12.69
CA PHE A 171 -8.81 -8.33 12.61
C PHE A 171 -7.45 -8.87 13.03
N PHE A 172 -6.39 -8.44 12.35
CA PHE A 172 -5.06 -9.00 12.49
C PHE A 172 -4.04 -7.86 12.70
N PHE A 173 -3.24 -8.01 13.76
CA PHE A 173 -2.34 -6.97 14.25
C PHE A 173 -0.92 -7.51 14.34
N GLN A 174 0.04 -6.70 13.90
CA GLN A 174 1.45 -7.00 13.99
C GLN A 174 2.20 -5.80 14.56
N PRO A 175 2.88 -5.92 15.71
CA PRO A 175 3.80 -4.89 16.19
C PRO A 175 5.09 -4.91 15.35
N GLY A 176 5.70 -3.75 15.15
CA GLY A 176 6.89 -3.63 14.32
C GLY A 176 6.60 -3.80 12.83
N ALA A 177 7.50 -4.42 12.07
CA ALA A 177 7.34 -4.58 10.62
C ALA A 177 6.12 -5.45 10.28
N LEU A 178 5.21 -4.89 9.47
CA LEU A 178 4.04 -5.62 8.94
C LEU A 178 4.18 -5.88 7.43
N MET A 179 4.63 -4.90 6.64
CA MET A 179 4.78 -5.04 5.19
C MET A 179 6.17 -4.60 4.74
N ALA A 180 6.68 -5.26 3.70
CA ALA A 180 8.04 -5.04 3.23
C ALA A 180 8.20 -3.69 2.53
N SER A 181 9.44 -3.17 2.52
CA SER A 181 9.83 -2.17 1.55
C SER A 181 9.76 -2.71 0.13
N MET A 182 9.56 -1.83 -0.82
CA MET A 182 9.69 -2.11 -2.25
C MET A 182 10.62 -1.07 -2.86
N ASP A 183 11.65 -1.51 -3.57
CA ASP A 183 12.56 -0.64 -4.31
C ASP A 183 12.77 -1.20 -5.71
N GLN A 184 12.86 -0.32 -6.70
CA GLN A 184 13.11 -0.69 -8.09
C GLN A 184 14.40 -0.05 -8.60
N PHE A 185 15.22 -0.85 -9.28
CA PHE A 185 16.40 -0.37 -9.97
C PHE A 185 16.32 -0.70 -11.47
N HIS A 186 16.76 0.26 -12.28
CA HIS A 186 17.12 0.02 -13.67
C HIS A 186 18.63 0.05 -13.79
N ILE A 187 19.20 -0.95 -14.46
CA ILE A 187 20.63 -1.03 -14.76
C ILE A 187 20.83 -1.09 -16.25
N THR A 188 21.57 -0.13 -16.79
CA THR A 188 22.03 -0.13 -18.17
C THR A 188 23.50 -0.55 -18.20
N VAL A 189 23.77 -1.74 -18.70
CA VAL A 189 25.12 -2.22 -18.93
C VAL A 189 25.57 -1.78 -20.32
N ARG A 190 26.67 -1.02 -20.40
CA ARG A 190 27.27 -0.57 -21.67
C ARG A 190 28.56 -1.34 -21.92
N GLY A 191 28.60 -2.03 -23.06
CA GLY A 191 29.71 -2.76 -23.57
C GLY A 191 30.29 -2.10 -24.85
N CYS A 192 30.72 -2.95 -25.78
CA CYS A 192 31.13 -2.57 -27.12
C CYS A 192 30.70 -3.66 -28.09
N GLY A 193 29.74 -3.33 -28.95
CA GLY A 193 29.17 -4.26 -29.91
C GLY A 193 30.18 -4.77 -30.93
N GLY A 194 29.82 -5.90 -31.53
CA GLY A 194 30.73 -6.50 -32.52
C GLY A 194 30.21 -7.75 -33.19
N HIS A 195 31.01 -8.32 -34.05
CA HIS A 195 30.70 -9.57 -34.73
C HIS A 195 30.85 -10.77 -33.77
N GLY A 196 29.81 -11.59 -33.60
CA GLY A 196 29.81 -12.73 -32.66
C GLY A 196 30.98 -13.72 -32.82
N ALA A 197 31.58 -13.82 -34.02
CA ALA A 197 32.75 -14.64 -34.27
C ALA A 197 34.12 -13.91 -34.00
N ILE A 198 34.08 -12.64 -33.60
CA ILE A 198 35.28 -11.82 -33.32
C ILE A 198 35.17 -11.17 -31.90
N PRO A 199 34.86 -11.97 -30.85
CA PRO A 199 34.50 -11.45 -29.51
C PRO A 199 35.65 -10.72 -28.83
N HIS A 200 36.90 -10.99 -29.19
CA HIS A 200 38.11 -10.32 -28.63
C HIS A 200 38.23 -8.85 -29.02
N LYS A 201 37.40 -8.34 -29.91
CA LYS A 201 37.31 -6.91 -30.30
C LYS A 201 36.02 -6.25 -29.77
N ALA A 202 35.27 -6.94 -28.93
CA ALA A 202 34.02 -6.47 -28.37
C ALA A 202 34.07 -6.58 -26.84
N ILE A 203 33.07 -5.96 -26.17
CA ILE A 203 32.79 -6.16 -24.75
C ILE A 203 31.33 -6.54 -24.69
N ASP A 204 31.03 -7.79 -24.37
CA ASP A 204 29.71 -8.38 -24.47
C ASP A 204 28.81 -8.00 -23.24
N PRO A 205 27.88 -7.06 -23.37
CA PRO A 205 27.00 -6.66 -22.26
C PRO A 205 25.99 -7.74 -21.85
N VAL A 206 25.67 -8.72 -22.72
CA VAL A 206 24.81 -9.85 -22.38
C VAL A 206 25.50 -10.73 -21.35
N LEU A 207 26.76 -11.06 -21.57
CA LEU A 207 27.58 -11.85 -20.63
C LEU A 207 27.73 -11.09 -19.29
N VAL A 208 28.00 -9.78 -19.35
CA VAL A 208 28.14 -8.93 -18.15
C VAL A 208 26.84 -8.89 -17.35
N ALA A 209 25.68 -8.71 -17.98
CA ALA A 209 24.38 -8.70 -17.32
C ALA A 209 24.08 -10.05 -16.63
N ALA A 210 24.45 -11.17 -17.25
CA ALA A 210 24.33 -12.49 -16.64
C ALA A 210 25.19 -12.63 -15.37
N HIS A 211 26.43 -12.12 -15.40
CA HIS A 211 27.32 -12.09 -14.22
C HIS A 211 26.80 -11.14 -13.13
N ILE A 212 26.29 -9.97 -13.47
CA ILE A 212 25.64 -9.06 -12.51
C ILE A 212 24.44 -9.77 -11.85
N THR A 213 23.60 -10.47 -12.61
CA THR A 213 22.45 -11.21 -12.09
C THR A 213 22.85 -12.21 -11.01
N THR A 214 23.88 -13.01 -11.25
CA THR A 214 24.38 -13.99 -10.27
C THR A 214 25.09 -13.33 -9.09
N ALA A 215 25.87 -12.28 -9.33
CA ALA A 215 26.59 -11.54 -8.29
C ALA A 215 25.61 -10.86 -7.31
N LEU A 216 24.51 -10.28 -7.78
CA LEU A 216 23.50 -9.64 -6.94
C LEU A 216 22.90 -10.61 -5.90
N GLN A 217 22.77 -11.92 -6.20
CA GLN A 217 22.27 -12.90 -5.24
C GLN A 217 23.21 -13.08 -4.04
N SER A 218 24.49 -12.75 -4.18
CA SER A 218 25.45 -12.79 -3.08
C SER A 218 25.18 -11.74 -2.01
N ILE A 219 24.48 -10.66 -2.33
CA ILE A 219 24.12 -9.63 -1.34
C ILE A 219 23.19 -10.26 -0.30
N VAL A 220 22.11 -10.95 -0.73
CA VAL A 220 21.18 -11.61 0.19
C VAL A 220 21.87 -12.73 0.96
N SER A 221 22.66 -13.57 0.26
CA SER A 221 23.25 -14.76 0.90
C SER A 221 24.50 -14.47 1.74
N ARG A 222 25.18 -13.30 1.60
CA ARG A 222 26.47 -13.00 2.24
C ARG A 222 26.58 -11.64 2.92
N ASN A 223 25.63 -10.73 2.71
CA ASN A 223 25.67 -9.41 3.35
C ASN A 223 24.44 -9.17 4.28
N VAL A 224 23.31 -9.77 3.98
CA VAL A 224 22.10 -9.70 4.85
C VAL A 224 22.24 -10.71 5.99
N ASP A 225 21.82 -10.31 7.19
CA ASP A 225 21.74 -11.22 8.33
C ASP A 225 20.81 -12.41 7.97
N PRO A 226 21.21 -13.67 8.23
CA PRO A 226 20.38 -14.84 7.93
C PRO A 226 19.00 -14.84 8.61
N LEU A 227 18.79 -14.06 9.65
CA LEU A 227 17.50 -13.90 10.34
C LEU A 227 16.63 -12.80 9.73
N GLU A 228 17.18 -11.98 8.83
CA GLU A 228 16.48 -10.89 8.16
C GLU A 228 15.95 -11.31 6.79
N ALA A 229 14.73 -10.89 6.45
CA ALA A 229 14.13 -11.18 5.17
C ALA A 229 14.52 -10.13 4.11
N ALA A 230 15.10 -10.61 3.00
CA ALA A 230 15.41 -9.78 1.84
C ALA A 230 15.24 -10.56 0.53
N VAL A 231 14.76 -9.89 -0.51
CA VAL A 231 14.60 -10.46 -1.85
C VAL A 231 15.18 -9.52 -2.89
N ILE A 232 16.00 -10.04 -3.80
CA ILE A 232 16.47 -9.35 -5.01
C ILE A 232 16.03 -10.17 -6.21
N THR A 233 15.12 -9.62 -7.01
CA THR A 233 14.60 -10.26 -8.21
C THR A 233 15.03 -9.48 -9.44
N VAL A 234 15.75 -10.13 -10.36
CA VAL A 234 15.98 -9.60 -11.70
C VAL A 234 14.78 -10.03 -12.57
N GLY A 235 13.83 -9.11 -12.73
CA GLY A 235 12.56 -9.38 -13.42
C GLY A 235 12.63 -9.25 -14.94
N SER A 236 13.66 -8.55 -15.46
CA SER A 236 13.83 -8.37 -16.91
C SER A 236 15.30 -8.18 -17.25
N ILE A 237 15.73 -8.81 -18.36
CA ILE A 237 16.99 -8.54 -19.06
C ILE A 237 16.65 -8.46 -20.55
N VAL A 238 17.00 -7.35 -21.18
CA VAL A 238 16.78 -7.13 -22.62
C VAL A 238 18.07 -6.71 -23.28
N ALA A 239 18.52 -7.45 -24.30
CA ALA A 239 19.75 -7.15 -25.04
C ALA A 239 19.76 -7.87 -26.39
N GLY A 240 20.21 -7.16 -27.42
CA GLY A 240 20.44 -7.70 -28.77
C GLY A 240 19.21 -8.24 -29.48
N GLU A 241 19.34 -8.48 -30.79
CA GLU A 241 18.25 -9.00 -31.64
C GLU A 241 18.71 -10.19 -32.49
N ALA A 242 20.00 -10.26 -32.84
CA ALA A 242 20.54 -11.26 -33.75
C ALA A 242 21.62 -12.13 -33.10
N ALA A 243 21.58 -13.43 -33.35
CA ALA A 243 22.48 -14.41 -32.71
C ALA A 243 23.97 -14.24 -33.06
N ASN A 244 24.32 -13.58 -34.15
CA ASN A 244 25.67 -13.37 -34.61
C ASN A 244 26.22 -11.94 -34.38
N VAL A 245 25.46 -11.12 -33.62
CA VAL A 245 25.82 -9.72 -33.28
C VAL A 245 25.87 -9.56 -31.78
N ILE A 246 27.01 -9.11 -31.26
CA ILE A 246 27.16 -8.66 -29.88
C ILE A 246 26.58 -7.24 -29.80
N PRO A 247 25.56 -6.97 -28.95
CA PRO A 247 24.98 -5.62 -28.85
C PRO A 247 25.90 -4.64 -28.10
N ASP A 248 25.57 -3.33 -28.15
CA ASP A 248 26.29 -2.28 -27.42
C ASP A 248 25.83 -2.18 -25.95
N SER A 249 24.63 -2.62 -25.63
CA SER A 249 24.07 -2.50 -24.28
C SER A 249 23.12 -3.65 -23.92
N ALA A 250 22.89 -3.78 -22.60
CA ALA A 250 21.87 -4.61 -22.00
C ALA A 250 21.13 -3.81 -20.90
N GLU A 251 19.79 -3.93 -20.90
CA GLU A 251 18.92 -3.29 -19.93
C GLU A 251 18.41 -4.33 -18.92
N MET A 252 18.45 -3.99 -17.63
CA MET A 252 17.96 -4.86 -16.56
C MET A 252 16.97 -4.10 -15.68
N LYS A 253 15.88 -4.77 -15.24
CA LYS A 253 14.93 -4.25 -14.24
C LYS A 253 14.93 -5.16 -13.03
N ILE A 254 15.09 -4.56 -11.85
CA ILE A 254 15.30 -5.27 -10.59
C ILE A 254 14.28 -4.79 -9.58
N SER A 255 13.62 -5.73 -8.90
CA SER A 255 12.76 -5.49 -7.75
C SER A 255 13.45 -5.97 -6.48
N VAL A 256 13.39 -5.17 -5.44
CA VAL A 256 14.06 -5.40 -4.16
C VAL A 256 13.05 -5.25 -3.03
N ARG A 257 13.10 -6.17 -2.06
CA ARG A 257 12.19 -6.14 -0.89
C ARG A 257 12.95 -6.48 0.38
N SER A 258 12.57 -5.84 1.50
CA SER A 258 13.07 -6.18 2.83
C SER A 258 12.07 -5.81 3.93
N LEU A 259 12.17 -6.46 5.10
CA LEU A 259 11.35 -6.18 6.28
C LEU A 259 12.07 -5.34 7.34
N SER A 260 13.29 -4.86 7.06
CA SER A 260 14.10 -4.07 7.98
C SER A 260 14.59 -2.80 7.28
N ARG A 261 14.54 -1.66 7.98
CA ARG A 261 15.07 -0.38 7.49
C ARG A 261 16.58 -0.46 7.22
N ASP A 262 17.32 -1.12 8.11
CA ASP A 262 18.77 -1.28 8.00
C ASP A 262 19.13 -2.19 6.83
N THR A 263 18.40 -3.30 6.67
CA THR A 263 18.56 -4.19 5.51
C THR A 263 18.22 -3.48 4.20
N ARG A 264 17.16 -2.67 4.15
CA ARG A 264 16.83 -1.84 2.99
C ARG A 264 18.00 -0.91 2.63
N GLN A 265 18.55 -0.18 3.61
CA GLN A 265 19.67 0.74 3.39
C GLN A 265 20.93 0.01 2.89
N LEU A 266 21.19 -1.18 3.44
CA LEU A 266 22.26 -2.06 2.93
C LEU A 266 22.05 -2.39 1.45
N LEU A 267 20.85 -2.83 1.05
CA LEU A 267 20.52 -3.19 -0.33
C LEU A 267 20.64 -1.99 -1.27
N LEU A 268 20.12 -0.83 -0.90
CA LEU A 268 20.22 0.42 -1.67
C LEU A 268 21.67 0.83 -1.95
N THR A 269 22.58 0.52 -1.04
CA THR A 269 24.01 0.83 -1.17
C THR A 269 24.76 -0.25 -1.94
N ARG A 270 24.47 -1.54 -1.66
CA ARG A 270 25.27 -2.66 -2.20
C ARG A 270 24.92 -2.98 -3.65
N ILE A 271 23.66 -2.84 -4.07
CA ILE A 271 23.25 -3.14 -5.44
C ILE A 271 24.00 -2.30 -6.47
N PRO A 272 24.02 -0.96 -6.39
CA PRO A 272 24.78 -0.15 -7.33
C PRO A 272 26.28 -0.46 -7.30
N ALA A 273 26.87 -0.55 -6.11
CA ALA A 273 28.29 -0.79 -5.95
C ALA A 273 28.74 -2.13 -6.58
N LEU A 274 27.96 -3.20 -6.36
CA LEU A 274 28.25 -4.52 -6.89
C LEU A 274 28.07 -4.57 -8.41
N ALA A 275 26.98 -4.00 -8.94
CA ALA A 275 26.73 -3.96 -10.38
C ALA A 275 27.82 -3.21 -11.14
N GLN A 276 28.25 -2.05 -10.64
CA GLN A 276 29.32 -1.25 -11.23
C GLN A 276 30.68 -1.97 -11.19
N ALA A 277 31.03 -2.55 -10.03
CA ALA A 277 32.30 -3.29 -9.90
C ALA A 277 32.33 -4.54 -10.80
N GLN A 278 31.18 -5.26 -10.89
CA GLN A 278 31.08 -6.43 -11.76
C GLN A 278 31.20 -6.05 -13.25
N ALA A 279 30.55 -4.97 -13.70
CA ALA A 279 30.69 -4.48 -15.06
C ALA A 279 32.16 -4.08 -15.37
N ALA A 280 32.77 -3.34 -14.47
CA ALA A 280 34.17 -2.89 -14.62
C ALA A 280 35.15 -4.06 -14.74
N SER A 281 34.90 -5.20 -14.07
CA SER A 281 35.76 -6.39 -14.17
C SER A 281 35.81 -7.01 -15.57
N PHE A 282 34.82 -6.71 -16.43
CA PHE A 282 34.76 -7.10 -17.84
C PHE A 282 35.16 -5.98 -18.81
N GLY A 283 35.56 -4.81 -18.31
CA GLY A 283 35.81 -3.63 -19.13
C GLY A 283 34.55 -2.89 -19.61
N ALA A 284 33.38 -3.27 -19.09
CA ALA A 284 32.10 -2.60 -19.33
C ALA A 284 31.82 -1.52 -18.26
N THR A 285 30.75 -0.76 -18.46
CA THR A 285 30.19 0.14 -17.42
C THR A 285 28.78 -0.23 -17.11
N ALA A 286 28.33 0.05 -15.86
CA ALA A 286 26.92 -0.08 -15.46
C ALA A 286 26.43 1.26 -14.89
N GLU A 287 25.40 1.80 -15.52
CA GLU A 287 24.61 2.91 -15.00
C GLU A 287 23.45 2.33 -14.18
N VAL A 288 23.35 2.71 -12.92
CA VAL A 288 22.33 2.19 -12.00
C VAL A 288 21.44 3.33 -11.51
N THR A 289 20.16 3.26 -11.82
CA THR A 289 19.16 4.24 -11.40
C THR A 289 18.20 3.60 -10.41
N HIS A 290 18.05 4.18 -9.22
CA HIS A 290 16.95 3.89 -8.31
C HIS A 290 15.72 4.65 -8.81
N VAL A 291 14.69 3.92 -9.25
CA VAL A 291 13.53 4.50 -9.95
C VAL A 291 12.48 4.99 -8.96
N ASN A 292 12.12 4.15 -8.03
CA ASN A 292 11.16 4.45 -6.96
C ASN A 292 11.39 3.51 -5.78
N GLY A 293 10.80 3.84 -4.63
CA GLY A 293 10.83 2.99 -3.46
C GLY A 293 9.78 3.37 -2.44
N THR A 294 9.27 2.35 -1.74
CA THR A 294 8.33 2.47 -0.62
C THR A 294 9.02 1.95 0.63
N PRO A 295 9.01 2.67 1.76
CA PRO A 295 9.63 2.21 3.00
C PRO A 295 9.00 0.95 3.58
N VAL A 296 9.68 0.31 4.52
CA VAL A 296 9.09 -0.75 5.35
C VAL A 296 7.94 -0.15 6.16
N LEU A 297 6.77 -0.78 6.11
CA LEU A 297 5.67 -0.39 6.98
C LEU A 297 5.92 -0.97 8.38
N VAL A 298 6.17 -0.06 9.33
CA VAL A 298 6.52 -0.42 10.71
C VAL A 298 5.50 0.19 11.66
N ASN A 299 4.73 -0.66 12.30
CA ASN A 299 3.76 -0.27 13.32
C ASN A 299 4.48 0.09 14.64
N ASP A 300 4.02 1.15 15.30
CA ASP A 300 4.38 1.41 16.69
C ASP A 300 3.84 0.28 17.60
N GLU A 301 4.68 -0.24 18.49
CA GLU A 301 4.32 -1.42 19.30
C GLU A 301 3.19 -1.10 20.30
N GLU A 302 3.20 0.09 20.90
CA GLU A 302 2.17 0.52 21.84
C GLU A 302 0.85 0.71 21.12
N MET A 303 0.87 1.36 19.95
CA MET A 303 -0.33 1.61 19.13
C MET A 303 -0.89 0.33 18.53
N ALA A 304 -0.07 -0.59 18.09
CA ALA A 304 -0.52 -1.91 17.62
C ALA A 304 -1.21 -2.70 18.74
N ARG A 305 -0.65 -2.66 19.96
CA ARG A 305 -1.25 -3.30 21.13
C ARG A 305 -2.55 -2.62 21.56
N PHE A 306 -2.59 -1.30 21.57
CA PHE A 306 -3.81 -0.53 21.86
C PHE A 306 -4.91 -0.88 20.85
N ALA A 307 -4.61 -0.86 19.56
CA ALA A 307 -5.55 -1.19 18.49
C ALA A 307 -6.11 -2.62 18.62
N TRP A 308 -5.24 -3.59 18.94
CA TRP A 308 -5.65 -4.97 19.22
C TRP A 308 -6.57 -5.08 20.45
N GLN A 309 -6.22 -4.41 21.56
CA GLN A 309 -7.05 -4.41 22.77
C GLN A 309 -8.45 -3.84 22.53
N VAL A 310 -8.57 -2.80 21.69
CA VAL A 310 -9.86 -2.25 21.26
C VAL A 310 -10.66 -3.28 20.47
N ALA A 311 -10.03 -4.02 19.56
CA ALA A 311 -10.70 -5.10 18.82
C ALA A 311 -11.19 -6.21 19.75
N CYS A 312 -10.36 -6.70 20.68
CA CYS A 312 -10.73 -7.70 21.68
C CYS A 312 -11.93 -7.25 22.54
N LYS A 313 -11.88 -6.01 23.02
CA LYS A 313 -12.98 -5.45 23.84
C LYS A 313 -14.27 -5.30 23.08
N THR A 314 -14.20 -4.99 21.78
CA THR A 314 -15.39 -4.68 20.96
C THR A 314 -16.03 -5.92 20.36
N PHE A 315 -15.21 -6.85 19.87
CA PHE A 315 -15.68 -8.00 19.09
C PHE A 315 -15.39 -9.36 19.73
N GLY A 316 -14.56 -9.42 20.79
CA GLY A 316 -14.09 -10.66 21.42
C GLY A 316 -12.69 -11.05 20.95
N GLU A 317 -11.96 -11.78 21.79
CA GLU A 317 -10.58 -12.22 21.51
C GLU A 317 -10.48 -13.19 20.33
N ASP A 318 -11.53 -13.94 20.05
CA ASP A 318 -11.61 -14.87 18.93
C ASP A 318 -11.66 -14.17 17.56
N ARG A 319 -11.96 -12.87 17.53
CA ARG A 319 -11.99 -12.04 16.34
C ARG A 319 -10.79 -11.09 16.20
N ALA A 320 -9.79 -11.17 17.08
CA ALA A 320 -8.61 -10.29 17.08
C ALA A 320 -7.34 -11.10 17.30
N GLU A 321 -6.53 -11.25 16.26
CA GLU A 321 -5.25 -11.97 16.30
C GLU A 321 -4.07 -11.00 16.40
N PHE A 322 -3.13 -11.27 17.32
CA PHE A 322 -1.94 -10.44 17.55
C PHE A 322 -0.66 -11.22 17.30
N GLY A 323 0.31 -10.61 16.62
CA GLY A 323 1.59 -11.25 16.33
C GLY A 323 1.54 -12.12 15.07
N ILE A 324 0.89 -11.64 14.02
CA ILE A 324 0.87 -12.31 12.70
C ILE A 324 2.22 -12.22 12.01
N LYS A 325 2.44 -13.07 11.01
CA LYS A 325 3.66 -12.97 10.18
C LYS A 325 3.60 -11.76 9.26
N PRO A 326 4.71 -11.00 9.12
CA PRO A 326 4.81 -9.92 8.15
C PRO A 326 4.61 -10.42 6.71
N LEU A 327 4.17 -9.51 5.84
CA LEU A 327 3.93 -9.76 4.43
C LEU A 327 5.05 -9.15 3.57
N MET A 328 5.33 -9.78 2.43
CA MET A 328 6.31 -9.26 1.45
C MET A 328 5.68 -8.29 0.44
N GLY A 329 4.38 -7.98 0.54
CA GLY A 329 3.73 -6.84 -0.10
C GLY A 329 4.26 -5.52 0.46
N SER A 330 4.04 -4.42 -0.25
CA SER A 330 4.36 -3.06 0.20
C SER A 330 3.09 -2.24 0.32
N GLU A 331 3.15 -1.15 1.10
CA GLU A 331 2.04 -0.25 1.38
C GLU A 331 2.62 1.15 1.63
N ASP A 332 2.16 2.14 0.89
CA ASP A 332 2.71 3.50 0.93
C ASP A 332 2.25 4.33 2.15
N PHE A 333 1.29 3.82 2.94
CA PHE A 333 1.01 4.33 4.28
C PHE A 333 2.26 4.35 5.17
N SER A 334 3.28 3.57 4.82
CA SER A 334 4.60 3.59 5.44
C SER A 334 5.23 4.99 5.48
N PHE A 335 5.03 5.82 4.44
CA PHE A 335 5.49 7.22 4.44
C PHE A 335 4.76 8.07 5.49
N MET A 336 3.48 7.81 5.71
CA MET A 336 2.73 8.50 6.76
C MET A 336 3.22 8.09 8.16
N LEU A 337 3.56 6.79 8.36
CA LEU A 337 4.14 6.31 9.62
C LEU A 337 5.59 6.76 9.81
N GLU A 338 6.34 7.09 8.76
CA GLU A 338 7.66 7.74 8.91
C GLU A 338 7.53 9.20 9.36
N ALA A 339 6.52 9.91 8.87
CA ALA A 339 6.25 11.31 9.24
C ALA A 339 5.53 11.44 10.58
N GLN A 340 4.62 10.52 10.90
CA GLN A 340 3.87 10.41 12.17
C GLN A 340 4.05 9.00 12.76
N PRO A 341 5.12 8.77 13.56
CA PRO A 341 5.50 7.42 13.99
C PRO A 341 4.52 6.75 14.96
N LYS A 342 3.68 7.53 15.66
CA LYS A 342 2.66 6.97 16.54
C LYS A 342 1.45 6.54 15.73
N GLY A 343 1.37 5.26 15.43
CA GLY A 343 0.26 4.74 14.66
C GLY A 343 0.44 3.28 14.29
N GLY A 344 -0.46 2.80 13.44
CA GLY A 344 -0.39 1.43 12.99
C GLY A 344 -1.29 1.14 11.79
N PHE A 345 -0.94 0.05 11.15
CA PHE A 345 -1.69 -0.55 10.06
C PHE A 345 -2.11 -1.96 10.45
N LEU A 346 -3.34 -2.31 10.14
CA LEU A 346 -3.87 -3.63 10.47
C LEU A 346 -4.53 -4.27 9.24
N LEU A 347 -4.70 -5.58 9.29
CA LEU A 347 -5.43 -6.31 8.26
C LEU A 347 -6.80 -6.72 8.79
N PHE A 348 -7.78 -6.81 7.90
CA PHE A 348 -9.07 -7.42 8.21
C PHE A 348 -9.48 -8.43 7.14
N GLY A 349 -10.25 -9.44 7.54
CA GLY A 349 -10.64 -10.52 6.65
C GLY A 349 -11.66 -10.08 5.60
N ASN A 350 -11.39 -10.47 4.34
CA ASN A 350 -12.30 -10.28 3.21
C ASN A 350 -13.11 -11.54 2.87
N GLY A 351 -12.67 -12.70 3.37
CA GLY A 351 -13.27 -14.02 3.16
C GLY A 351 -12.18 -15.08 3.00
N ASP A 352 -12.33 -16.20 3.68
CA ASP A 352 -11.38 -17.32 3.65
C ASP A 352 -11.77 -18.40 2.64
N VAL A 353 -13.06 -18.52 2.32
CA VAL A 353 -13.64 -19.47 1.34
C VAL A 353 -14.77 -18.78 0.57
N GLY A 354 -14.89 -19.04 -0.72
CA GLY A 354 -15.99 -18.56 -1.55
C GLY A 354 -15.89 -17.05 -1.81
N GLU A 355 -16.91 -16.29 -1.43
CA GLU A 355 -16.96 -14.85 -1.65
C GLU A 355 -15.83 -14.12 -0.90
N GLY A 356 -15.14 -13.23 -1.61
CA GLY A 356 -14.03 -12.45 -1.06
C GLY A 356 -12.70 -13.21 -0.88
N SER A 357 -12.64 -14.52 -1.21
CA SER A 357 -11.40 -15.32 -1.06
C SER A 357 -10.43 -15.20 -2.24
N CYS A 358 -10.85 -14.65 -3.38
CA CYS A 358 -9.98 -14.39 -4.50
C CYS A 358 -8.95 -13.31 -4.13
N MET A 359 -7.66 -13.60 -4.38
CA MET A 359 -6.57 -12.69 -3.99
C MET A 359 -6.66 -11.34 -4.71
N VAL A 360 -6.19 -10.31 -4.03
CA VAL A 360 -6.01 -8.97 -4.62
C VAL A 360 -5.17 -9.02 -5.90
N HIS A 361 -5.36 -8.06 -6.80
CA HIS A 361 -4.74 -7.95 -8.13
C HIS A 361 -5.13 -9.06 -9.11
N ASN A 362 -6.07 -9.93 -8.76
CA ASN A 362 -6.61 -10.93 -9.66
C ASN A 362 -7.83 -10.37 -10.42
N PRO A 363 -8.00 -10.62 -11.73
CA PRO A 363 -9.19 -10.18 -12.48
C PRO A 363 -10.54 -10.66 -11.92
N GLY A 364 -10.56 -11.69 -11.11
CA GLY A 364 -11.75 -12.23 -10.45
C GLY A 364 -11.93 -11.76 -8.99
N TYR A 365 -11.08 -10.84 -8.51
CA TYR A 365 -11.21 -10.27 -7.16
C TYR A 365 -12.53 -9.52 -7.01
N ASP A 366 -13.12 -9.57 -5.81
CA ASP A 366 -14.20 -8.69 -5.38
C ASP A 366 -14.10 -8.46 -3.87
N PHE A 367 -14.35 -7.22 -3.46
CA PHE A 367 -14.44 -6.89 -2.05
C PHE A 367 -15.73 -7.51 -1.47
N ASN A 368 -15.63 -8.12 -0.28
CA ASN A 368 -16.78 -8.71 0.37
C ASN A 368 -17.56 -7.68 1.19
N ASP A 369 -18.77 -7.34 0.73
CA ASP A 369 -19.64 -6.36 1.39
C ASP A 369 -19.93 -6.70 2.85
N ALA A 370 -19.88 -7.97 3.24
CA ALA A 370 -20.07 -8.38 4.63
C ALA A 370 -18.98 -7.84 5.59
N SER A 371 -17.85 -7.36 5.05
CA SER A 371 -16.77 -6.72 5.81
C SER A 371 -17.02 -5.23 6.11
N LEU A 372 -17.95 -4.57 5.39
CA LEU A 372 -18.22 -3.13 5.53
C LEU A 372 -18.61 -2.75 6.96
N VAL A 373 -19.62 -3.42 7.52
CA VAL A 373 -20.15 -3.11 8.86
C VAL A 373 -19.13 -3.41 9.96
N PRO A 374 -18.49 -4.60 10.03
CA PRO A 374 -17.48 -4.88 11.05
C PRO A 374 -16.31 -3.92 11.01
N ALA A 375 -15.76 -3.64 9.83
CA ALA A 375 -14.58 -2.77 9.70
C ALA A 375 -14.90 -1.30 10.00
N SER A 376 -16.04 -0.77 9.54
CA SER A 376 -16.50 0.57 9.94
C SER A 376 -16.74 0.66 11.46
N SER A 377 -17.25 -0.41 12.07
CA SER A 377 -17.49 -0.48 13.51
C SER A 377 -16.20 -0.52 14.31
N TYR A 378 -15.16 -1.14 13.76
CA TYR A 378 -13.84 -1.12 14.37
C TYR A 378 -13.25 0.29 14.40
N TRP A 379 -13.34 1.06 13.30
CA TRP A 379 -12.96 2.47 13.30
C TRP A 379 -13.75 3.28 14.33
N GLY A 380 -15.05 3.03 14.45
CA GLY A 380 -15.88 3.64 15.48
C GLY A 380 -15.36 3.36 16.90
N ALA A 381 -15.03 2.12 17.20
CA ALA A 381 -14.53 1.71 18.51
C ALA A 381 -13.13 2.29 18.80
N LEU A 382 -12.25 2.33 17.79
CA LEU A 382 -10.88 2.84 17.93
C LEU A 382 -10.87 4.34 18.28
N VAL A 383 -11.67 5.13 17.56
CA VAL A 383 -11.80 6.57 17.81
C VAL A 383 -12.44 6.85 19.18
N GLU A 384 -13.54 6.15 19.53
CA GLU A 384 -14.16 6.31 20.84
C GLU A 384 -13.20 5.95 22.00
N ALA A 385 -12.33 4.94 21.80
CA ALA A 385 -11.35 4.54 22.80
C ALA A 385 -10.18 5.52 22.93
N TRP A 386 -9.75 6.16 21.84
CA TRP A 386 -8.63 7.11 21.87
C TRP A 386 -9.05 8.51 22.34
N LEU A 387 -10.22 8.98 21.91
CA LEU A 387 -10.74 10.32 22.15
C LEU A 387 -11.76 10.37 23.34
N GLN A 388 -11.57 9.53 24.34
CA GLN A 388 -12.34 9.56 25.59
C GLN A 388 -11.86 10.65 26.52
#